data_25d7ff066587adb8d0b283adcac217b3
#
_entry.id   25d7ff066587adb8d0b283adcac217b3
#
_cell.length_a   1.000
_cell.length_b   1.000
_cell.length_c   1.000
_cell.angle_alpha   90.00
_cell.angle_beta   90.00
_cell.angle_gamma   90.00
#
_symmetry.space_group_name_H-M   'P 1'
#
loop_
_entity.id
_entity.type
_entity.pdbx_description
1 polymer ?
#
loop_
_entity_poly.entity_id
_entity_poly.type
_entity_poly.pdbx_seq_one_letter_code
_entity_poly.pdbx_strand_id
1 'polypeptide(L)'
;MELALNFYQDPGHGWLQVHHRHIKELNLQDDITPYSYIDERYVYLEEDLDACVFMQKAKVAGYTITCTEIHQENTPIRRMRAYDSSFLH
;
A
#
# COMPACT_ATOMS: atom_id res chain seq x y z
N MET A 1 -3.26 -13.17 12.55
CA MET A 1 -2.37 -13.49 11.41
C MET A 1 -1.31 -12.40 11.26
N GLU A 2 -0.08 -12.80 11.07
CA GLU A 2 1.02 -11.84 10.90
C GLU A 2 1.25 -11.54 9.43
N LEU A 3 1.55 -10.27 9.14
CA LEU A 3 1.80 -9.79 7.80
C LEU A 3 3.04 -8.89 7.82
N ALA A 4 4.08 -9.30 7.11
CA ALA A 4 5.32 -8.54 7.00
C ALA A 4 5.29 -7.75 5.70
N LEU A 5 5.40 -6.43 5.78
CA LEU A 5 5.29 -5.53 4.64
C LEU A 5 6.53 -4.65 4.53
N ASN A 6 6.78 -4.17 3.32
CA ASN A 6 7.82 -3.19 3.06
C ASN A 6 7.21 -1.79 2.99
N PHE A 7 7.88 -0.83 3.61
CA PHE A 7 7.50 0.57 3.55
C PHE A 7 8.63 1.34 2.86
N TYR A 8 8.37 1.81 1.66
CA TYR A 8 9.35 2.52 0.84
C TYR A 8 9.27 4.02 1.08
N GLN A 9 10.41 4.64 1.32
CA GLN A 9 10.50 6.09 1.55
C GLN A 9 11.52 6.72 0.61
N ASP A 10 11.16 7.88 0.06
CA ASP A 10 12.13 8.79 -0.52
C ASP A 10 12.14 10.08 0.34
N PRO A 11 12.95 11.11 0.01
CA PRO A 11 13.02 12.29 0.86
C PRO A 11 11.69 13.03 1.07
N GLY A 12 10.72 12.86 0.18
CA GLY A 12 9.46 13.60 0.27
C GLY A 12 8.25 12.79 0.67
N HIS A 13 8.24 11.47 0.42
CA HIS A 13 7.04 10.64 0.60
C HIS A 13 7.37 9.22 1.01
N GLY A 14 6.33 8.51 1.44
CA GLY A 14 6.42 7.10 1.77
C GLY A 14 5.22 6.31 1.26
N TRP A 15 5.42 5.02 1.00
CA TRP A 15 4.38 4.11 0.48
C TRP A 15 4.48 2.74 1.13
N LEU A 16 3.34 2.23 1.56
CA LEU A 16 3.23 0.86 2.09
C LEU A 16 2.93 -0.09 0.94
N GLN A 17 3.80 -1.07 0.72
CA GLN A 17 3.62 -2.06 -0.35
C GLN A 17 2.72 -3.18 0.13
N VAL A 18 1.56 -3.34 -0.50
CA VAL A 18 0.56 -4.34 -0.13
C VAL A 18 0.14 -5.14 -1.35
N HIS A 19 0.13 -6.46 -1.25
CA HIS A 19 -0.29 -7.31 -2.35
C HIS A 19 -1.76 -7.08 -2.68
N HIS A 20 -2.13 -7.15 -3.96
CA HIS A 20 -3.51 -6.98 -4.44
C HIS A 20 -4.51 -7.81 -3.65
N ARG A 21 -4.15 -9.06 -3.31
CA ARG A 21 -5.06 -9.96 -2.61
C ARG A 21 -5.49 -9.42 -1.24
N HIS A 22 -4.61 -8.70 -0.55
CA HIS A 22 -4.94 -8.15 0.77
C HIS A 22 -5.88 -6.95 0.66
N ILE A 23 -5.75 -6.18 -0.40
CA ILE A 23 -6.69 -5.09 -0.68
C ILE A 23 -8.09 -5.67 -0.91
N LYS A 24 -8.18 -6.74 -1.68
CA LYS A 24 -9.47 -7.38 -1.97
C LYS A 24 -10.04 -8.10 -0.75
N GLU A 25 -9.21 -8.82 0.00
CA GLU A 25 -9.63 -9.51 1.22
C GLU A 25 -10.24 -8.55 2.24
N LEU A 26 -9.69 -7.37 2.38
CA LEU A 26 -10.18 -6.35 3.30
C LEU A 26 -11.23 -5.45 2.68
N ASN A 27 -11.62 -5.72 1.44
CA ASN A 27 -12.68 -5.01 0.74
C ASN A 27 -12.39 -3.50 0.63
N LEU A 28 -11.14 -3.15 0.34
CA LEU A 28 -10.66 -1.77 0.29
C LEU A 28 -10.51 -1.22 -1.13
N GLN A 29 -10.88 -2.00 -2.15
CA GLN A 29 -10.63 -1.62 -3.54
C GLN A 29 -11.17 -0.26 -3.93
N ASP A 30 -12.28 0.16 -3.35
CA ASP A 30 -12.92 1.44 -3.66
C ASP A 30 -12.60 2.55 -2.66
N ASP A 31 -11.77 2.25 -1.65
CA ASP A 31 -11.43 3.19 -0.58
C ASP A 31 -10.04 3.79 -0.72
N ILE A 32 -9.30 3.38 -1.73
CA ILE A 32 -7.93 3.84 -1.96
C ILE A 32 -7.95 4.96 -2.98
N THR A 33 -7.20 6.03 -2.69
CA THR A 33 -7.16 7.22 -3.54
C THR A 33 -6.19 7.07 -4.71
N PRO A 34 -6.32 7.91 -5.76
CA PRO A 34 -5.36 7.94 -6.85
C PRO A 34 -3.99 8.51 -6.47
N TYR A 35 -3.81 8.98 -5.24
CA TYR A 35 -2.49 9.38 -4.73
C TYR A 35 -1.59 8.18 -4.47
N SER A 36 -2.17 6.98 -4.35
CA SER A 36 -1.42 5.73 -4.28
C SER A 36 -1.10 5.24 -5.68
N TYR A 37 -0.22 4.23 -5.77
CA TYR A 37 0.23 3.66 -7.04
C TYR A 37 -0.05 2.17 -7.08
N ILE A 38 0.01 1.60 -8.27
CA ILE A 38 -0.28 0.18 -8.47
C ILE A 38 0.61 -0.40 -9.57
N ASP A 39 1.11 -1.61 -9.35
CA ASP A 39 1.75 -2.41 -10.40
C ASP A 39 1.00 -3.75 -10.54
N GLU A 40 1.61 -4.72 -11.20
CA GLU A 40 0.94 -6.00 -11.47
C GLU A 40 0.68 -6.84 -10.22
N ARG A 41 1.42 -6.62 -9.14
CA ARG A 41 1.34 -7.44 -7.92
C ARG A 41 0.94 -6.64 -6.69
N TYR A 42 1.35 -5.38 -6.62
CA TYR A 42 1.26 -4.60 -5.40
C TYR A 42 0.53 -3.29 -5.62
N VAL A 43 -0.08 -2.85 -4.54
CA VAL A 43 -0.57 -1.48 -4.39
C VAL A 43 0.40 -0.79 -3.44
N TYR A 44 0.80 0.44 -3.78
CA TYR A 44 1.72 1.24 -2.97
C TYR A 44 0.91 2.36 -2.34
N LEU A 45 0.52 2.12 -1.08
CA LEU A 45 -0.40 3.00 -0.36
C LEU A 45 0.35 4.20 0.21
N GLU A 46 -0.08 5.41 -0.20
CA GLU A 46 0.60 6.61 0.29
C GLU A 46 0.40 6.76 1.80
N GLU A 47 1.41 7.34 2.48
CA GLU A 47 1.52 7.26 3.93
C GLU A 47 0.49 8.06 4.70
N ASP A 48 0.01 9.19 4.14
CA ASP A 48 -0.82 10.12 4.91
C ASP A 48 -2.26 9.64 5.10
N LEU A 49 -2.83 8.94 4.12
CA LEU A 49 -4.22 8.51 4.16
C LEU A 49 -4.39 7.02 3.90
N ASP A 50 -4.01 6.57 2.71
CA ASP A 50 -4.33 5.22 2.27
C ASP A 50 -3.68 4.13 3.10
N ALA A 51 -2.42 4.31 3.51
CA ALA A 51 -1.74 3.38 4.39
C ALA A 51 -2.45 3.29 5.75
N CYS A 52 -2.90 4.43 6.27
CA CYS A 52 -3.62 4.45 7.55
C CYS A 52 -4.95 3.71 7.47
N VAL A 53 -5.69 3.90 6.38
CA VAL A 53 -6.95 3.20 6.15
C VAL A 53 -6.72 1.69 6.12
N PHE A 54 -5.68 1.24 5.40
CA PHE A 54 -5.33 -0.17 5.35
C PHE A 54 -4.95 -0.71 6.73
N MET A 55 -4.10 0.00 7.46
CA MET A 55 -3.64 -0.43 8.78
C MET A 55 -4.79 -0.59 9.76
N GLN A 56 -5.73 0.35 9.78
CA GLN A 56 -6.90 0.27 10.64
C GLN A 56 -7.78 -0.92 10.31
N LYS A 57 -8.04 -1.12 9.03
CA LYS A 57 -8.90 -2.22 8.57
C LYS A 57 -8.25 -3.56 8.85
N ALA A 58 -6.95 -3.67 8.62
CA ALA A 58 -6.20 -4.90 8.87
C ALA A 58 -6.19 -5.24 10.37
N LYS A 59 -6.04 -4.24 11.23
CA LYS A 59 -6.07 -4.45 12.67
C LYS A 59 -7.42 -5.00 13.13
N VAL A 60 -8.51 -4.42 12.64
CA VAL A 60 -9.87 -4.89 12.94
C VAL A 60 -10.07 -6.33 12.46
N ALA A 61 -9.48 -6.68 11.33
CA ALA A 61 -9.56 -8.04 10.77
C ALA A 61 -8.65 -9.06 11.45
N GLY A 62 -7.86 -8.64 12.45
CA GLY A 62 -7.02 -9.54 13.24
C GLY A 62 -5.59 -9.69 12.73
N TYR A 63 -5.14 -8.82 11.81
CA TYR A 63 -3.74 -8.85 11.36
C TYR A 63 -2.83 -8.13 12.34
N THR A 64 -1.65 -8.70 12.53
CA THR A 64 -0.52 -8.02 13.17
C THR A 64 0.47 -7.70 12.07
N ILE A 65 0.76 -6.41 11.87
CA ILE A 65 1.59 -5.95 10.75
C ILE A 65 2.95 -5.51 11.27
N THR A 66 4.01 -6.03 10.63
CA THR A 66 5.37 -5.55 10.83
C THR A 66 5.86 -4.92 9.54
N CYS A 67 6.54 -3.78 9.63
CA CYS A 67 7.03 -3.05 8.48
C CYS A 67 8.55 -3.00 8.47
N THR A 68 9.14 -3.23 7.30
CA THR A 68 10.55 -2.98 7.05
C THR A 68 10.65 -1.70 6.24
N GLU A 69 11.37 -0.70 6.75
CA GLU A 69 11.54 0.56 6.06
C GLU A 69 12.70 0.47 5.07
N ILE A 70 12.46 0.91 3.84
CA ILE A 70 13.44 0.93 2.76
C ILE A 70 13.54 2.35 2.23
N HIS A 71 14.73 2.95 2.37
CA HIS A 71 14.98 4.32 1.92
C HIS A 71 15.62 4.31 0.54
N GLN A 72 15.04 5.07 -0.41
CA GLN A 72 15.54 5.19 -1.77
C GLN A 72 15.45 6.64 -2.22
N GLU A 73 16.57 7.18 -2.76
CA GLU A 73 16.59 8.56 -3.26
C GLU A 73 15.64 8.76 -4.44
N ASN A 74 15.64 7.81 -5.39
CA ASN A 74 14.85 7.87 -6.60
C ASN A 74 14.02 6.58 -6.71
N THR A 75 12.92 6.53 -5.97
CA THR A 75 12.08 5.35 -6.02
C THR A 75 11.33 5.25 -7.36
N PRO A 76 11.27 4.06 -7.96
CA PRO A 76 10.48 3.84 -9.18
C PRO A 76 8.96 3.98 -8.95
N ILE A 77 8.52 3.98 -7.68
CA ILE A 77 7.09 4.08 -7.35
C ILE A 77 6.46 5.32 -7.97
N ARG A 78 7.18 6.45 -7.95
CA ARG A 78 6.66 7.72 -8.51
C ARG A 78 6.38 7.68 -10.00
N ARG A 79 6.88 6.67 -10.71
CA ARG A 79 6.66 6.50 -12.15
C ARG A 79 5.68 5.39 -12.47
N MET A 80 5.10 4.79 -11.44
CA MET A 80 4.09 3.77 -11.60
C MET A 80 2.75 4.41 -11.96
N ARG A 81 1.80 3.56 -12.30
CA ARG A 81 0.43 3.95 -12.60
C ARG A 81 -0.26 4.40 -11.31
N ALA A 82 -1.03 5.48 -11.38
CA ALA A 82 -1.87 5.87 -10.25
C ALA A 82 -2.90 4.77 -9.96
N TYR A 83 -3.21 4.58 -8.68
CA TYR A 83 -4.17 3.54 -8.30
C TYR A 83 -5.53 3.77 -8.96
N ASP A 84 -6.09 2.69 -9.48
CA ASP A 84 -7.45 2.59 -9.96
C ASP A 84 -7.89 1.14 -9.71
N SER A 85 -9.07 0.95 -9.17
CA SER A 85 -9.54 -0.40 -8.80
C SER A 85 -9.64 -1.35 -9.99
N SER A 86 -9.79 -0.82 -11.21
CA SER A 86 -9.83 -1.64 -12.43
C SER A 86 -8.50 -2.35 -12.71
N PHE A 87 -7.39 -1.93 -12.09
CA PHE A 87 -6.08 -2.56 -12.26
C PHE A 87 -5.78 -3.64 -11.22
N LEU A 88 -6.69 -3.88 -10.27
CA LEU A 88 -6.50 -4.96 -9.29
C LEU A 88 -6.67 -6.33 -9.95
N HIS A 89 -5.79 -7.24 -9.58
CA HIS A 89 -5.85 -8.63 -10.04
C HIS A 89 -6.51 -9.58 -8.98
#